data_4a22d1437d1b886b3907b8839cba66db
#
_entry.id   4a22d1437d1b886b3907b8839cba66db
#
_cell.length_a   1.000
_cell.length_b   1.000
_cell.length_c   1.000
_cell.angle_alpha   90.00
_cell.angle_beta   90.00
_cell.angle_gamma   90.00
#
_symmetry.space_group_name_H-M   'P 1'
#
loop_
_entity.id
_entity.type
_entity.pdbx_description
1 polymer ?
#
loop_
_entity_poly.entity_id
_entity_poly.type
_entity_poly.pdbx_seq_one_letter_code
_entity_poly.pdbx_strand_id
1 'polypeptide(L)'
;MKISYKKISTFIFALAFFLQSFGDGYYIAHGLEPSILKVAKYGLFVLGIVWGTYSTSGKDFHCYQKETFRILIAQFAIFIISLTLAIINNGNISNIFDQVFRYCIAILYAYVILNSFSLHEIYKLMEYIMIVSIGGWLLEKGTDIFTMANFSSVSFFDSSSPFESSYFAAPSINCCAFFMYYRKNRFVTVISFLFVLLTFKRPAVVFAFILLIAPIFIDVDLKISSKIVFLGALLCVLTTFVWYWLLLPQNEWLIFKLTGDTAAHFTQGRSLTLLSVLRSGYKPAGIGTSYNVVHRIIEMDLIQFYLETTIIGLIIIVFAYIFSAGNVLYALIFMAFQMLSC
;
A
#
# COMPACT_ATOMS: atom_id res chain seq x y z
N MET A 1 10.51 35.99 -16.73
CA MET A 1 10.40 35.35 -15.44
C MET A 1 10.93 33.91 -15.57
N LYS A 2 12.15 33.62 -15.11
CA LYS A 2 12.69 32.22 -15.16
C LYS A 2 11.99 31.40 -14.07
N ILE A 3 11.06 30.55 -14.47
CA ILE A 3 10.44 29.60 -13.54
C ILE A 3 11.52 28.60 -13.16
N SER A 4 11.80 28.48 -11.85
CA SER A 4 12.76 27.51 -11.36
C SER A 4 12.28 26.09 -11.65
N TYR A 5 13.15 25.22 -12.17
CA TYR A 5 12.89 23.79 -12.38
C TYR A 5 12.22 23.13 -11.16
N LYS A 6 12.64 23.54 -9.97
CA LYS A 6 12.12 23.08 -8.69
C LYS A 6 10.64 23.41 -8.48
N LYS A 7 10.18 24.59 -8.89
CA LYS A 7 8.75 24.97 -8.80
C LYS A 7 7.90 24.13 -9.74
N ILE A 8 8.42 23.82 -10.93
CA ILE A 8 7.73 22.94 -11.88
C ILE A 8 7.59 21.52 -11.31
N SER A 9 8.69 20.98 -10.76
CA SER A 9 8.65 19.66 -10.10
C SER A 9 7.60 19.63 -8.97
N THR A 10 7.63 20.63 -8.08
CA THR A 10 6.66 20.70 -6.96
C THR A 10 5.22 20.74 -7.49
N PHE A 11 4.96 21.51 -8.55
CA PHE A 11 3.62 21.60 -9.14
C PHE A 11 3.16 20.26 -9.74
N ILE A 12 4.03 19.59 -10.52
CA ILE A 12 3.70 18.29 -11.14
C ILE A 12 3.38 17.26 -10.04
N PHE A 13 4.21 17.16 -9.00
CA PHE A 13 4.01 16.19 -7.92
C PHE A 13 2.77 16.51 -7.09
N ALA A 14 2.54 17.78 -6.76
CA ALA A 14 1.35 18.19 -6.02
C ALA A 14 0.06 17.89 -6.82
N LEU A 15 0.04 18.19 -8.11
CA LEU A 15 -1.10 17.91 -8.98
C LEU A 15 -1.35 16.40 -9.14
N ALA A 16 -0.29 15.60 -9.26
CA ALA A 16 -0.42 14.15 -9.37
C ALA A 16 -1.06 13.54 -8.10
N PHE A 17 -0.62 13.94 -6.90
CA PHE A 17 -1.22 13.50 -5.63
C PHE A 17 -2.64 14.01 -5.44
N PHE A 18 -2.94 15.24 -5.89
CA PHE A 18 -4.31 15.75 -5.89
C PHE A 18 -5.24 14.88 -6.73
N LEU A 19 -4.84 14.61 -8.00
CA LEU A 19 -5.64 13.78 -8.88
C LEU A 19 -5.77 12.33 -8.37
N GLN A 20 -4.75 11.79 -7.72
CA GLN A 20 -4.83 10.47 -7.10
C GLN A 20 -5.88 10.46 -5.99
N SER A 21 -5.78 11.34 -5.01
CA SER A 21 -6.70 11.36 -3.86
C SER A 21 -8.14 11.72 -4.27
N PHE A 22 -8.29 12.67 -5.21
CA PHE A 22 -9.60 13.04 -5.76
C PHE A 22 -10.20 11.88 -6.55
N GLY A 23 -9.39 11.22 -7.40
CA GLY A 23 -9.82 10.07 -8.21
C GLY A 23 -10.26 8.90 -7.34
N ASP A 24 -9.51 8.59 -6.30
CA ASP A 24 -9.84 7.51 -5.38
C ASP A 24 -11.13 7.82 -4.60
N GLY A 25 -11.27 9.03 -4.04
CA GLY A 25 -12.50 9.45 -3.37
C GLY A 25 -13.72 9.47 -4.28
N TYR A 26 -13.56 9.98 -5.52
CA TYR A 26 -14.63 10.00 -6.51
C TYR A 26 -15.04 8.59 -6.95
N TYR A 27 -14.06 7.69 -7.18
CA TYR A 27 -14.31 6.30 -7.55
C TYR A 27 -15.16 5.58 -6.50
N ILE A 28 -14.83 5.75 -5.24
CA ILE A 28 -15.56 5.07 -4.16
C ILE A 28 -16.97 5.63 -4.03
N ALA A 29 -17.12 6.96 -4.09
CA ALA A 29 -18.41 7.63 -3.97
C ALA A 29 -19.37 7.28 -5.13
N HIS A 30 -18.86 7.07 -6.36
CA HIS A 30 -19.67 6.94 -7.58
C HIS A 30 -19.51 5.59 -8.30
N GLY A 31 -18.61 4.71 -7.83
CA GLY A 31 -18.35 3.40 -8.45
C GLY A 31 -17.54 3.41 -9.75
N LEU A 32 -17.26 4.59 -10.31
CA LEU A 32 -16.55 4.75 -11.58
C LEU A 32 -15.55 5.93 -11.51
N GLU A 33 -14.30 5.69 -11.87
CA GLU A 33 -13.32 6.76 -12.10
C GLU A 33 -13.43 7.23 -13.56
N PRO A 34 -13.61 8.55 -13.83
CA PRO A 34 -13.62 9.06 -15.19
C PRO A 34 -12.33 8.70 -15.93
N SER A 35 -12.43 8.17 -17.14
CA SER A 35 -11.27 7.72 -17.94
C SER A 35 -10.24 8.83 -18.14
N ILE A 36 -10.70 10.07 -18.35
CA ILE A 36 -9.83 11.25 -18.47
C ILE A 36 -9.02 11.48 -17.19
N LEU A 37 -9.63 11.35 -16.02
CA LEU A 37 -8.96 11.52 -14.75
C LEU A 37 -7.87 10.45 -14.54
N LYS A 38 -8.19 9.20 -14.88
CA LYS A 38 -7.25 8.08 -14.83
C LYS A 38 -6.04 8.32 -15.77
N VAL A 39 -6.28 8.71 -17.02
CA VAL A 39 -5.22 8.99 -17.98
C VAL A 39 -4.37 10.19 -17.54
N ALA A 40 -4.99 11.27 -17.08
CA ALA A 40 -4.29 12.47 -16.62
C ALA A 40 -3.40 12.15 -15.40
N LYS A 41 -3.89 11.36 -14.44
CA LYS A 41 -3.16 10.91 -13.27
C LYS A 41 -1.89 10.14 -13.65
N TYR A 42 -2.01 9.09 -14.46
CA TYR A 42 -0.86 8.31 -14.90
C TYR A 42 0.09 9.11 -15.81
N GLY A 43 -0.43 9.97 -16.66
CA GLY A 43 0.36 10.88 -17.46
C GLY A 43 1.23 11.81 -16.62
N LEU A 44 0.69 12.36 -15.52
CA LEU A 44 1.44 13.18 -14.57
C LEU A 44 2.47 12.39 -13.78
N PHE A 45 2.19 11.12 -13.41
CA PHE A 45 3.19 10.27 -12.78
C PHE A 45 4.38 10.02 -13.71
N VAL A 46 4.13 9.65 -14.96
CA VAL A 46 5.19 9.45 -15.96
C VAL A 46 5.96 10.76 -16.21
N LEU A 47 5.26 11.86 -16.41
CA LEU A 47 5.87 13.18 -16.59
C LEU A 47 6.75 13.56 -15.39
N GLY A 48 6.27 13.31 -14.16
CA GLY A 48 7.04 13.55 -12.93
C GLY A 48 8.31 12.74 -12.86
N ILE A 49 8.26 11.45 -13.24
CA ILE A 49 9.43 10.59 -13.30
C ILE A 49 10.45 11.11 -14.31
N VAL A 50 10.01 11.37 -15.56
CA VAL A 50 10.90 11.85 -16.63
C VAL A 50 11.53 13.20 -16.25
N TRP A 51 10.72 14.14 -15.81
CA TRP A 51 11.18 15.45 -15.40
C TRP A 51 12.13 15.41 -14.20
N GLY A 52 11.78 14.63 -13.18
CA GLY A 52 12.60 14.48 -11.99
C GLY A 52 13.91 13.75 -12.26
N THR A 53 13.91 12.73 -13.10
CA THR A 53 15.14 12.04 -13.53
C THR A 53 16.05 12.98 -14.27
N TYR A 54 15.51 13.80 -15.19
CA TYR A 54 16.28 14.83 -15.91
C TYR A 54 16.87 15.85 -14.95
N SER A 55 16.10 16.33 -13.98
CA SER A 55 16.55 17.32 -12.98
C SER A 55 17.61 16.82 -12.00
N THR A 56 17.73 15.50 -11.85
CA THR A 56 18.68 14.85 -10.93
C THR A 56 19.87 14.21 -11.64
N SER A 57 19.88 14.15 -12.96
CA SER A 57 20.90 13.46 -13.76
C SER A 57 22.35 13.98 -13.58
N GLY A 58 22.49 15.24 -13.12
CA GLY A 58 23.81 15.83 -12.83
C GLY A 58 24.30 15.70 -11.37
N LYS A 59 23.64 14.90 -10.53
CA LYS A 59 24.04 14.69 -9.15
C LYS A 59 24.95 13.48 -9.03
N ASP A 60 26.08 13.64 -8.33
CA ASP A 60 27.05 12.57 -8.09
C ASP A 60 26.54 11.53 -7.08
N PHE A 61 25.56 11.89 -6.24
CA PHE A 61 25.00 11.03 -5.20
C PHE A 61 23.48 10.97 -5.26
N HIS A 62 22.97 9.75 -5.24
CA HIS A 62 21.55 9.45 -5.21
C HIS A 62 21.17 8.65 -3.95
N CYS A 63 20.21 9.19 -3.18
CA CYS A 63 19.68 8.52 -2.00
C CYS A 63 18.91 7.24 -2.40
N TYR A 64 19.07 6.17 -1.64
CA TYR A 64 18.35 4.90 -1.78
C TYR A 64 18.45 4.23 -3.16
N GLN A 65 19.53 4.50 -3.90
CA GLN A 65 19.72 3.92 -5.25
C GLN A 65 19.79 2.40 -5.20
N LYS A 66 20.51 1.82 -4.23
CA LYS A 66 20.68 0.37 -4.10
C LYS A 66 19.37 -0.33 -3.76
N GLU A 67 18.60 0.24 -2.85
CA GLU A 67 17.31 -0.27 -2.40
C GLU A 67 16.29 -0.21 -3.54
N THR A 68 16.20 0.93 -4.23
CA THR A 68 15.33 1.10 -5.40
C THR A 68 15.68 0.10 -6.50
N PHE A 69 16.97 -0.05 -6.82
CA PHE A 69 17.43 -0.98 -7.86
C PHE A 69 17.11 -2.43 -7.50
N ARG A 70 17.28 -2.82 -6.24
CA ARG A 70 16.90 -4.16 -5.73
C ARG A 70 15.41 -4.44 -5.94
N ILE A 71 14.55 -3.48 -5.60
CA ILE A 71 13.10 -3.65 -5.77
C ILE A 71 12.74 -3.70 -7.25
N LEU A 72 13.34 -2.87 -8.11
CA LEU A 72 13.09 -2.90 -9.55
C LEU A 72 13.54 -4.22 -10.19
N ILE A 73 14.68 -4.78 -9.78
CA ILE A 73 15.12 -6.12 -10.23
C ILE A 73 14.09 -7.18 -9.82
N ALA A 74 13.60 -7.12 -8.57
CA ALA A 74 12.58 -8.05 -8.12
C ALA A 74 11.28 -7.92 -8.93
N GLN A 75 10.83 -6.70 -9.23
CA GLN A 75 9.67 -6.47 -10.10
C GLN A 75 9.89 -7.01 -11.51
N PHE A 76 11.09 -6.84 -12.06
CA PHE A 76 11.43 -7.40 -13.37
C PHE A 76 11.45 -8.94 -13.35
N ALA A 77 11.98 -9.56 -12.29
CA ALA A 77 11.94 -11.00 -12.11
C ALA A 77 10.49 -11.52 -12.01
N ILE A 78 9.63 -10.83 -11.25
CA ILE A 78 8.20 -11.14 -11.13
C ILE A 78 7.51 -11.00 -12.50
N PHE A 79 7.86 -9.98 -13.28
CA PHE A 79 7.34 -9.81 -14.64
C PHE A 79 7.67 -10.99 -15.54
N ILE A 80 8.95 -11.45 -15.54
CA ILE A 80 9.38 -12.62 -16.32
C ILE A 80 8.63 -13.88 -15.87
N ILE A 81 8.55 -14.12 -14.55
CA ILE A 81 7.82 -15.27 -14.01
C ILE A 81 6.34 -15.20 -14.44
N SER A 82 5.72 -14.03 -14.34
CA SER A 82 4.33 -13.84 -14.72
C SER A 82 4.07 -14.08 -16.19
N LEU A 83 4.96 -13.60 -17.08
CA LEU A 83 4.85 -13.88 -18.51
C LEU A 83 5.00 -15.38 -18.82
N THR A 84 5.95 -16.05 -18.17
CA THR A 84 6.16 -17.48 -18.34
C THR A 84 4.91 -18.27 -17.91
N LEU A 85 4.36 -17.95 -16.73
CA LEU A 85 3.15 -18.58 -16.23
C LEU A 85 1.92 -18.28 -17.10
N ALA A 86 1.82 -17.06 -17.64
CA ALA A 86 0.73 -16.69 -18.54
C ALA A 86 0.78 -17.49 -19.85
N ILE A 87 1.97 -17.71 -20.40
CA ILE A 87 2.14 -18.54 -21.61
C ILE A 87 1.73 -20.00 -21.33
N ILE A 88 2.13 -20.55 -20.17
CA ILE A 88 1.84 -21.95 -19.81
C ILE A 88 0.34 -22.15 -19.49
N ASN A 89 -0.29 -21.20 -18.82
CA ASN A 89 -1.65 -21.34 -18.28
C ASN A 89 -2.68 -20.42 -18.97
N ASN A 90 -2.36 -19.87 -20.15
CA ASN A 90 -3.23 -18.98 -20.94
C ASN A 90 -3.71 -17.75 -20.14
N GLY A 91 -2.81 -17.11 -19.39
CA GLY A 91 -3.10 -15.90 -18.62
C GLY A 91 -3.26 -14.66 -19.49
N ASN A 92 -3.90 -13.63 -18.95
CA ASN A 92 -4.07 -12.35 -19.63
C ASN A 92 -2.81 -11.48 -19.47
N ILE A 93 -2.05 -11.37 -20.54
CA ILE A 93 -0.79 -10.61 -20.58
C ILE A 93 -1.03 -9.11 -20.34
N SER A 94 -2.16 -8.55 -20.80
CA SER A 94 -2.48 -7.13 -20.57
C SER A 94 -2.59 -6.78 -19.08
N ASN A 95 -3.19 -7.66 -18.27
CA ASN A 95 -3.28 -7.45 -16.83
C ASN A 95 -1.90 -7.47 -16.15
N ILE A 96 -1.01 -8.34 -16.61
CA ILE A 96 0.36 -8.42 -16.10
C ILE A 96 1.09 -7.09 -16.35
N PHE A 97 1.01 -6.56 -17.57
CA PHE A 97 1.61 -5.26 -17.90
C PHE A 97 1.03 -4.13 -17.04
N ASP A 98 -0.28 -4.07 -16.87
CA ASP A 98 -0.94 -3.02 -16.08
C ASP A 98 -0.47 -3.08 -14.61
N GLN A 99 -0.41 -4.26 -14.00
CA GLN A 99 0.02 -4.41 -12.62
C GLN A 99 1.51 -4.09 -12.41
N VAL A 100 2.39 -4.64 -13.25
CA VAL A 100 3.84 -4.36 -13.17
C VAL A 100 4.11 -2.88 -13.39
N PHE A 101 3.42 -2.25 -14.34
CA PHE A 101 3.53 -0.83 -14.60
C PHE A 101 3.18 0.02 -13.36
N ARG A 102 2.08 -0.31 -12.68
CA ARG A 102 1.67 0.37 -11.44
C ARG A 102 2.71 0.25 -10.33
N TYR A 103 3.27 -0.95 -10.13
CA TYR A 103 4.30 -1.15 -9.12
C TYR A 103 5.60 -0.40 -9.46
N CYS A 104 6.06 -0.47 -10.72
CA CYS A 104 7.27 0.23 -11.15
C CYS A 104 7.12 1.75 -11.05
N ILE A 105 5.98 2.32 -11.47
CA ILE A 105 5.71 3.76 -11.37
C ILE A 105 5.81 4.23 -9.92
N ALA A 106 5.19 3.53 -8.97
CA ALA A 106 5.19 3.94 -7.58
C ALA A 106 6.62 4.02 -7.01
N ILE A 107 7.46 3.03 -7.32
CA ILE A 107 8.86 2.97 -6.86
C ILE A 107 9.71 4.05 -7.51
N LEU A 108 9.61 4.22 -8.83
CA LEU A 108 10.35 5.23 -9.56
C LEU A 108 9.94 6.65 -9.14
N TYR A 109 8.65 6.87 -8.89
CA TYR A 109 8.13 8.14 -8.44
C TYR A 109 8.66 8.50 -7.04
N ALA A 110 8.64 7.55 -6.11
CA ALA A 110 9.22 7.72 -4.78
C ALA A 110 10.73 8.02 -4.86
N TYR A 111 11.48 7.29 -5.68
CA TYR A 111 12.90 7.52 -5.90
C TYR A 111 13.19 8.93 -6.42
N VAL A 112 12.44 9.39 -7.38
CA VAL A 112 12.59 10.74 -7.96
C VAL A 112 12.29 11.81 -6.92
N ILE A 113 11.22 11.66 -6.12
CA ILE A 113 10.89 12.61 -5.04
C ILE A 113 12.05 12.71 -4.04
N LEU A 114 12.55 11.56 -3.56
CA LEU A 114 13.64 11.51 -2.57
C LEU A 114 14.93 12.16 -3.08
N ASN A 115 15.17 12.13 -4.39
CA ASN A 115 16.37 12.70 -4.99
C ASN A 115 16.19 14.13 -5.54
N SER A 116 14.96 14.57 -5.78
CA SER A 116 14.66 15.91 -6.29
C SER A 116 14.50 16.96 -5.20
N PHE A 117 13.98 16.56 -4.03
CA PHE A 117 13.60 17.47 -2.96
C PHE A 117 14.51 17.35 -1.72
N SER A 118 14.68 18.45 -1.01
CA SER A 118 15.24 18.45 0.33
C SER A 118 14.24 17.91 1.35
N LEU A 119 14.72 17.44 2.50
CA LEU A 119 13.86 16.93 3.58
C LEU A 119 12.76 17.95 3.99
N HIS A 120 13.08 19.25 4.00
CA HIS A 120 12.11 20.29 4.31
C HIS A 120 10.99 20.37 3.26
N GLU A 121 11.31 20.18 1.98
CA GLU A 121 10.33 20.19 0.91
C GLU A 121 9.50 18.90 0.90
N ILE A 122 10.12 17.76 1.19
CA ILE A 122 9.40 16.49 1.40
C ILE A 122 8.42 16.64 2.56
N TYR A 123 8.83 17.31 3.65
CA TYR A 123 7.93 17.58 4.79
C TYR A 123 6.69 18.37 4.35
N LYS A 124 6.88 19.45 3.60
CA LYS A 124 5.75 20.24 3.05
C LYS A 124 4.90 19.46 2.06
N LEU A 125 5.52 18.62 1.24
CA LEU A 125 4.80 17.74 0.33
C LEU A 125 3.95 16.72 1.09
N MET A 126 4.46 16.15 2.17
CA MET A 126 3.70 15.24 3.03
C MET A 126 2.54 15.94 3.76
N GLU A 127 2.72 17.21 4.21
CA GLU A 127 1.61 18.02 4.73
C GLU A 127 0.52 18.20 3.66
N TYR A 128 0.92 18.52 2.44
CA TYR A 128 -0.02 18.67 1.32
C TYR A 128 -0.73 17.35 1.01
N ILE A 129 0.00 16.21 0.93
CA ILE A 129 -0.58 14.89 0.69
C ILE A 129 -1.60 14.55 1.78
N MET A 130 -1.30 14.83 3.05
CA MET A 130 -2.23 14.60 4.15
C MET A 130 -3.52 15.39 3.97
N ILE A 131 -3.42 16.71 3.67
CA ILE A 131 -4.58 17.58 3.46
C ILE A 131 -5.44 17.09 2.29
N VAL A 132 -4.80 16.75 1.18
CA VAL A 132 -5.51 16.27 -0.02
C VAL A 132 -6.14 14.90 0.22
N SER A 133 -5.48 14.01 0.97
CA SER A 133 -6.03 12.71 1.34
C SER A 133 -7.22 12.83 2.29
N ILE A 134 -7.19 13.76 3.24
CA ILE A 134 -8.36 14.08 4.08
C ILE A 134 -9.51 14.60 3.20
N GLY A 135 -9.22 15.48 2.24
CA GLY A 135 -10.21 15.95 1.26
C GLY A 135 -10.81 14.82 0.42
N GLY A 136 -9.99 13.88 -0.04
CA GLY A 136 -10.43 12.68 -0.76
C GLY A 136 -11.31 11.77 0.11
N TRP A 137 -10.94 11.57 1.38
CA TRP A 137 -11.75 10.84 2.36
C TRP A 137 -13.11 11.52 2.61
N LEU A 138 -13.13 12.85 2.73
CA LEU A 138 -14.37 13.62 2.83
C LEU A 138 -15.24 13.48 1.58
N LEU A 139 -14.63 13.42 0.41
CA LEU A 139 -15.35 13.18 -0.84
C LEU A 139 -15.95 11.77 -0.89
N GLU A 140 -15.23 10.75 -0.40
CA GLU A 140 -15.72 9.38 -0.28
C GLU A 140 -16.93 9.29 0.66
N LYS A 141 -16.85 9.91 1.85
CA LYS A 141 -17.85 9.76 2.92
C LYS A 141 -19.00 10.76 2.83
N GLY A 142 -18.79 11.88 2.14
CA GLY A 142 -19.71 13.01 2.17
C GLY A 142 -19.62 13.82 3.48
N THR A 143 -20.17 15.03 3.46
CA THR A 143 -20.19 15.92 4.65
C THR A 143 -21.12 15.43 5.73
N ASP A 144 -22.13 14.65 5.39
CA ASP A 144 -23.15 14.12 6.28
C ASP A 144 -22.63 13.03 7.24
N ILE A 145 -21.35 12.63 7.07
CA ILE A 145 -20.69 11.68 7.96
C ILE A 145 -20.66 12.18 9.42
N PHE A 146 -20.56 13.48 9.64
CA PHE A 146 -20.42 14.10 10.97
C PHE A 146 -21.74 14.28 11.72
N THR A 147 -22.69 13.37 11.53
CA THR A 147 -23.94 13.37 12.31
C THR A 147 -23.76 12.60 13.63
N MET A 148 -24.51 13.02 14.67
CA MET A 148 -24.50 12.28 15.95
C MET A 148 -24.93 10.82 15.80
N ALA A 149 -25.82 10.52 14.86
CA ALA A 149 -26.23 9.15 14.54
C ALA A 149 -25.05 8.30 14.04
N ASN A 150 -24.22 8.84 13.15
CA ASN A 150 -23.04 8.16 12.65
C ASN A 150 -21.97 7.98 13.73
N PHE A 151 -21.79 8.97 14.63
CA PHE A 151 -20.86 8.83 15.75
C PHE A 151 -21.34 7.77 16.75
N SER A 152 -22.63 7.68 17.01
CA SER A 152 -23.18 6.67 17.93
C SER A 152 -23.19 5.27 17.36
N SER A 153 -23.17 5.11 16.02
CA SER A 153 -23.09 3.81 15.35
C SER A 153 -21.68 3.27 15.20
N VAL A 154 -20.64 4.03 15.60
CA VAL A 154 -19.26 3.58 15.53
C VAL A 154 -19.05 2.41 16.48
N SER A 155 -18.70 1.25 15.93
CA SER A 155 -18.29 0.06 16.69
C SER A 155 -16.89 -0.36 16.28
N PHE A 156 -16.03 -0.57 17.25
CA PHE A 156 -14.68 -1.08 16.97
C PHE A 156 -14.69 -2.55 16.53
N PHE A 157 -15.73 -3.28 16.85
CA PHE A 157 -15.87 -4.69 16.54
C PHE A 157 -16.64 -4.96 15.24
N ASP A 158 -17.35 -3.97 14.71
CA ASP A 158 -18.11 -4.08 13.48
C ASP A 158 -17.38 -3.40 12.32
N SER A 159 -17.31 -4.10 11.19
CA SER A 159 -16.70 -3.61 9.94
C SER A 159 -17.60 -2.66 9.15
N SER A 160 -18.82 -2.43 9.62
CA SER A 160 -19.79 -1.54 8.98
C SER A 160 -19.71 -0.09 9.44
N SER A 161 -18.63 0.29 10.14
CA SER A 161 -18.48 1.68 10.60
C SER A 161 -18.59 2.67 9.44
N PRO A 162 -19.45 3.69 9.53
CA PRO A 162 -19.62 4.68 8.45
C PRO A 162 -18.33 5.43 8.13
N PHE A 163 -17.39 5.54 9.08
CA PHE A 163 -16.10 6.21 8.90
C PHE A 163 -15.05 5.34 8.21
N GLU A 164 -15.23 4.01 8.16
CA GLU A 164 -14.19 3.11 7.65
C GLU A 164 -13.87 3.37 6.18
N SER A 165 -12.58 3.59 5.89
CA SER A 165 -12.07 3.70 4.53
C SER A 165 -10.83 2.83 4.35
N SER A 166 -10.92 1.86 3.44
CA SER A 166 -9.76 1.03 3.06
C SER A 166 -8.77 1.78 2.18
N TYR A 167 -9.24 2.70 1.33
CA TYR A 167 -8.39 3.46 0.40
C TYR A 167 -7.53 4.50 1.11
N PHE A 168 -8.12 5.23 2.07
CA PHE A 168 -7.39 6.30 2.78
C PHE A 168 -6.67 5.83 4.04
N ALA A 169 -6.81 4.57 4.43
CA ALA A 169 -6.05 3.99 5.53
C ALA A 169 -4.54 3.96 5.26
N ALA A 170 -4.10 3.57 4.05
CA ALA A 170 -2.69 3.52 3.69
C ALA A 170 -2.03 4.92 3.67
N PRO A 171 -2.58 5.94 2.98
CA PRO A 171 -2.07 7.31 3.06
C PRO A 171 -2.06 7.85 4.49
N SER A 172 -3.08 7.59 5.30
CA SER A 172 -3.14 8.07 6.68
C SER A 172 -2.02 7.51 7.54
N ILE A 173 -1.74 6.21 7.46
CA ILE A 173 -0.63 5.57 8.19
C ILE A 173 0.72 6.11 7.72
N ASN A 174 0.93 6.28 6.42
CA ASN A 174 2.18 6.82 5.89
C ASN A 174 2.44 8.23 6.39
N CYS A 175 1.43 9.10 6.38
CA CYS A 175 1.52 10.43 6.95
C CYS A 175 1.79 10.38 8.45
N CYS A 176 1.07 9.52 9.19
CA CYS A 176 1.25 9.34 10.62
C CYS A 176 2.67 8.88 10.96
N ALA A 177 3.18 7.85 10.28
CA ALA A 177 4.54 7.35 10.47
C ALA A 177 5.58 8.43 10.19
N PHE A 178 5.43 9.17 9.10
CA PHE A 178 6.34 10.24 8.72
C PHE A 178 6.36 11.36 9.77
N PHE A 179 5.21 11.89 10.18
CA PHE A 179 5.13 13.00 11.12
C PHE A 179 5.45 12.60 12.56
N MET A 180 5.17 11.37 12.96
CA MET A 180 5.61 10.85 14.26
C MET A 180 7.13 10.69 14.34
N TYR A 181 7.76 10.29 13.25
CA TYR A 181 9.21 10.15 13.19
C TYR A 181 9.92 11.51 13.22
N TYR A 182 9.54 12.41 12.29
CA TYR A 182 10.23 13.70 12.17
C TYR A 182 9.84 14.74 13.23
N ARG A 183 8.71 14.61 13.90
CA ARG A 183 8.21 15.42 15.04
C ARG A 183 8.49 16.92 14.96
N LYS A 184 8.57 17.48 13.76
CA LYS A 184 8.92 18.89 13.53
C LYS A 184 7.81 19.84 14.02
N ASN A 185 6.55 19.43 13.86
CA ASN A 185 5.38 20.19 14.28
C ASN A 185 4.40 19.26 14.99
N ARG A 186 4.18 19.51 16.31
CA ARG A 186 3.28 18.69 17.14
C ARG A 186 1.84 18.72 16.63
N PHE A 187 1.38 19.86 16.12
CA PHE A 187 0.04 19.99 15.60
C PHE A 187 -0.20 19.09 14.38
N VAL A 188 0.73 19.10 13.42
CA VAL A 188 0.65 18.22 12.24
C VAL A 188 0.73 16.75 12.63
N THR A 189 1.55 16.41 13.61
CA THR A 189 1.63 15.04 14.15
C THR A 189 0.29 14.59 14.74
N VAL A 190 -0.35 15.44 15.53
CA VAL A 190 -1.68 15.14 16.10
C VAL A 190 -2.73 14.98 15.01
N ILE A 191 -2.77 15.88 14.02
CA ILE A 191 -3.70 15.77 12.89
C ILE A 191 -3.49 14.47 12.12
N SER A 192 -2.24 14.08 11.87
CA SER A 192 -1.94 12.83 11.15
C SER A 192 -2.42 11.60 11.91
N PHE A 193 -2.28 11.58 13.24
CA PHE A 193 -2.82 10.53 14.10
C PHE A 193 -4.35 10.52 14.08
N LEU A 194 -4.99 11.69 14.21
CA LEU A 194 -6.45 11.81 14.10
C LEU A 194 -6.95 11.35 12.73
N PHE A 195 -6.21 11.60 11.66
CA PHE A 195 -6.57 11.12 10.32
C PHE A 195 -6.60 9.58 10.26
N VAL A 196 -5.64 8.89 10.90
CA VAL A 196 -5.71 7.41 11.01
C VAL A 196 -6.96 6.99 11.78
N LEU A 197 -7.27 7.65 12.89
CA LEU A 197 -8.50 7.35 13.66
C LEU A 197 -9.76 7.59 12.84
N LEU A 198 -9.81 8.65 12.01
CA LEU A 198 -10.94 8.96 11.14
C LEU A 198 -11.15 7.91 10.04
N THR A 199 -10.09 7.29 9.51
CA THR A 199 -10.24 6.21 8.52
C THR A 199 -10.82 4.93 9.12
N PHE A 200 -10.85 4.82 10.43
CA PHE A 200 -11.41 3.75 11.25
C PHE A 200 -11.05 2.32 10.80
N LYS A 201 -9.96 2.16 10.07
CA LYS A 201 -9.43 0.85 9.70
C LYS A 201 -8.69 0.26 10.90
N ARG A 202 -9.25 -0.78 11.51
CA ARG A 202 -8.74 -1.38 12.76
C ARG A 202 -7.24 -1.67 12.77
N PRO A 203 -6.66 -2.37 11.78
CA PRO A 203 -5.22 -2.59 11.74
C PRO A 203 -4.43 -1.29 11.66
N ALA A 204 -4.93 -0.27 10.95
CA ALA A 204 -4.30 1.04 10.86
C ALA A 204 -4.24 1.75 12.21
N VAL A 205 -5.32 1.70 12.96
CA VAL A 205 -5.41 2.28 14.31
C VAL A 205 -4.43 1.59 15.25
N VAL A 206 -4.44 0.26 15.30
CA VAL A 206 -3.50 -0.52 16.13
C VAL A 206 -2.05 -0.16 15.77
N PHE A 207 -1.75 -0.05 14.49
CA PHE A 207 -0.41 0.28 14.04
C PHE A 207 -0.01 1.72 14.38
N ALA A 208 -0.92 2.67 14.29
CA ALA A 208 -0.65 4.05 14.72
C ALA A 208 -0.30 4.12 16.22
N PHE A 209 -0.96 3.32 17.06
CA PHE A 209 -0.59 3.18 18.47
C PHE A 209 0.78 2.52 18.65
N ILE A 210 1.12 1.49 17.87
CA ILE A 210 2.45 0.88 17.89
C ILE A 210 3.51 1.93 17.54
N LEU A 211 3.31 2.72 16.48
CA LEU A 211 4.22 3.81 16.09
C LEU A 211 4.38 4.89 17.18
N LEU A 212 3.32 5.17 17.93
CA LEU A 212 3.37 6.12 19.03
C LEU A 212 4.20 5.59 20.21
N ILE A 213 4.07 4.31 20.51
CA ILE A 213 4.65 3.66 21.68
C ILE A 213 6.07 3.12 21.39
N ALA A 214 6.33 2.61 20.18
CA ALA A 214 7.60 1.99 19.81
C ALA A 214 8.85 2.85 20.12
N PRO A 215 8.85 4.18 19.86
CA PRO A 215 10.02 5.02 20.15
C PRO A 215 10.35 5.16 21.64
N ILE A 216 9.46 4.74 22.54
CA ILE A 216 9.70 4.75 24.00
C ILE A 216 10.61 3.56 24.38
N PHE A 217 10.48 2.44 23.67
CA PHE A 217 11.16 1.18 24.02
C PHE A 217 12.27 0.80 23.03
N ILE A 218 12.21 1.28 21.81
CA ILE A 218 13.09 0.86 20.72
C ILE A 218 13.59 2.11 19.99
N ASP A 219 14.90 2.15 19.75
CA ASP A 219 15.45 3.14 18.83
C ASP A 219 15.02 2.80 17.39
N VAL A 220 14.15 3.63 16.83
CA VAL A 220 13.56 3.42 15.48
C VAL A 220 14.60 3.58 14.37
N ASP A 221 15.70 4.27 14.63
CA ASP A 221 16.84 4.45 13.71
C ASP A 221 17.82 3.27 13.74
N LEU A 222 17.64 2.35 14.67
CA LEU A 222 18.52 1.20 14.81
C LEU A 222 18.57 0.40 13.51
N LYS A 223 19.77 0.20 12.99
CA LYS A 223 19.98 -0.67 11.83
C LYS A 223 19.75 -2.11 12.22
N ILE A 224 18.87 -2.76 11.48
CA ILE A 224 18.55 -4.16 11.71
C ILE A 224 19.68 -5.03 11.12
N SER A 225 20.13 -6.04 11.86
CA SER A 225 21.11 -6.99 11.33
C SER A 225 20.51 -7.82 10.20
N SER A 226 21.31 -8.19 9.20
CA SER A 226 20.86 -9.00 8.06
C SER A 226 20.24 -10.34 8.47
N LYS A 227 20.64 -10.89 9.62
CA LYS A 227 20.08 -12.13 10.17
C LYS A 227 18.62 -11.93 10.63
N ILE A 228 18.34 -10.83 11.32
CA ILE A 228 16.98 -10.48 11.77
C ILE A 228 16.10 -10.18 10.56
N VAL A 229 16.64 -9.46 9.58
CA VAL A 229 15.94 -9.17 8.31
C VAL A 229 15.57 -10.47 7.59
N PHE A 230 16.51 -11.43 7.50
CA PHE A 230 16.27 -12.73 6.88
C PHE A 230 15.19 -13.53 7.63
N LEU A 231 15.29 -13.58 8.96
CA LEU A 231 14.29 -14.24 9.80
C LEU A 231 12.90 -13.60 9.65
N GLY A 232 12.83 -12.28 9.61
CA GLY A 232 11.59 -11.53 9.38
C GLY A 232 10.97 -11.86 8.02
N ALA A 233 11.79 -11.91 6.96
CA ALA A 233 11.33 -12.32 5.63
C ALA A 233 10.79 -13.76 5.61
N LEU A 234 11.50 -14.67 6.25
CA LEU A 234 11.06 -16.07 6.38
C LEU A 234 9.75 -16.17 7.15
N LEU A 235 9.61 -15.44 8.26
CA LEU A 235 8.36 -15.39 9.02
C LEU A 235 7.20 -14.84 8.19
N CYS A 236 7.40 -13.79 7.39
CA CYS A 236 6.36 -13.26 6.50
C CYS A 236 5.90 -14.32 5.48
N VAL A 237 6.83 -15.06 4.89
CA VAL A 237 6.47 -16.15 3.97
C VAL A 237 5.72 -17.26 4.70
N LEU A 238 6.20 -17.70 5.86
CA LEU A 238 5.55 -18.74 6.66
C LEU A 238 4.15 -18.33 7.12
N THR A 239 3.98 -17.09 7.61
CA THR A 239 2.67 -16.59 8.03
C THR A 239 1.68 -16.54 6.89
N THR A 240 2.12 -16.22 5.66
CA THR A 240 1.28 -16.28 4.47
C THR A 240 0.73 -17.70 4.23
N PHE A 241 1.57 -18.73 4.38
CA PHE A 241 1.12 -20.12 4.23
C PHE A 241 0.21 -20.58 5.36
N VAL A 242 0.53 -20.20 6.59
CA VAL A 242 -0.33 -20.52 7.75
C VAL A 242 -1.70 -19.86 7.57
N TRP A 243 -1.73 -18.59 7.14
CA TRP A 243 -2.97 -17.86 6.92
C TRP A 243 -3.77 -18.46 5.75
N TYR A 244 -3.12 -18.74 4.63
CA TYR A 244 -3.74 -19.43 3.50
C TYR A 244 -4.35 -20.80 3.94
N TRP A 245 -3.59 -21.59 4.70
CA TRP A 245 -4.04 -22.88 5.20
C TRP A 245 -5.24 -22.76 6.15
N LEU A 246 -5.24 -21.77 7.03
CA LEU A 246 -6.36 -21.52 7.95
C LEU A 246 -7.66 -21.18 7.21
N LEU A 247 -7.56 -20.48 6.08
CA LEU A 247 -8.71 -20.03 5.29
C LEU A 247 -9.28 -21.14 4.39
N LEU A 248 -8.66 -22.31 4.31
CA LEU A 248 -9.22 -23.44 3.57
C LEU A 248 -10.47 -24.01 4.28
N PRO A 249 -11.51 -24.44 3.53
CA PRO A 249 -12.78 -24.88 4.12
C PRO A 249 -12.64 -25.95 5.19
N GLN A 250 -11.70 -26.90 5.01
CA GLN A 250 -11.46 -27.96 5.98
C GLN A 250 -10.93 -27.47 7.34
N ASN A 251 -10.42 -26.22 7.41
CA ASN A 251 -9.81 -25.64 8.60
C ASN A 251 -10.66 -24.52 9.22
N GLU A 252 -11.82 -24.20 8.65
CA GLU A 252 -12.71 -23.14 9.14
C GLU A 252 -13.10 -23.32 10.61
N TRP A 253 -13.20 -24.55 11.09
CA TRP A 253 -13.47 -24.86 12.49
C TRP A 253 -12.42 -24.32 13.46
N LEU A 254 -11.15 -24.19 13.02
CA LEU A 254 -10.08 -23.60 13.82
C LEU A 254 -10.30 -22.09 14.01
N ILE A 255 -10.69 -21.38 12.93
CA ILE A 255 -11.03 -19.96 13.00
C ILE A 255 -12.21 -19.78 13.95
N PHE A 256 -13.27 -20.58 13.79
CA PHE A 256 -14.44 -20.51 14.66
C PHE A 256 -14.08 -20.79 16.13
N LYS A 257 -13.22 -21.77 16.40
CA LYS A 257 -12.76 -22.08 17.76
C LYS A 257 -11.94 -20.96 18.39
N LEU A 258 -11.15 -20.23 17.59
CA LEU A 258 -10.26 -19.17 18.08
C LEU A 258 -10.99 -17.83 18.22
N THR A 259 -11.92 -17.52 17.32
CA THR A 259 -12.53 -16.20 17.22
C THR A 259 -14.01 -16.17 17.63
N GLY A 260 -14.67 -17.33 17.66
CA GLY A 260 -16.13 -17.43 17.82
C GLY A 260 -16.90 -17.10 16.55
N ASP A 261 -16.22 -16.92 15.42
CA ASP A 261 -16.80 -16.40 14.19
C ASP A 261 -16.46 -17.26 12.97
N THR A 262 -17.26 -17.17 11.89
CA THR A 262 -16.94 -17.84 10.63
C THR A 262 -15.77 -17.17 9.93
N ALA A 263 -15.01 -17.92 9.10
CA ALA A 263 -13.93 -17.35 8.31
C ALA A 263 -14.41 -16.21 7.41
N ALA A 264 -15.61 -16.30 6.86
CA ALA A 264 -16.20 -15.27 6.02
C ALA A 264 -16.44 -13.96 6.78
N HIS A 265 -17.00 -14.03 7.98
CA HIS A 265 -17.26 -12.85 8.82
C HIS A 265 -15.95 -12.28 9.37
N PHE A 266 -15.07 -13.12 9.89
CA PHE A 266 -13.77 -12.72 10.41
C PHE A 266 -12.90 -11.98 9.38
N THR A 267 -12.89 -12.46 8.12
CA THR A 267 -12.13 -11.86 7.02
C THR A 267 -12.93 -10.83 6.19
N GLN A 268 -14.14 -10.47 6.62
CA GLN A 268 -15.00 -9.52 5.90
C GLN A 268 -15.27 -9.93 4.43
N GLY A 269 -15.47 -11.24 4.20
CA GLY A 269 -15.75 -11.80 2.88
C GLY A 269 -14.53 -12.11 2.01
N ARG A 270 -13.32 -11.76 2.43
CA ARG A 270 -12.08 -12.04 1.66
C ARG A 270 -11.86 -13.54 1.47
N SER A 271 -12.13 -14.34 2.49
CA SER A 271 -12.07 -15.80 2.38
C SER A 271 -13.03 -16.33 1.31
N LEU A 272 -14.20 -15.73 1.12
CA LEU A 272 -15.15 -16.13 0.07
C LEU A 272 -14.56 -15.84 -1.32
N THR A 273 -13.90 -14.69 -1.50
CA THR A 273 -13.22 -14.37 -2.75
C THR A 273 -12.09 -15.36 -3.04
N LEU A 274 -11.26 -15.68 -2.03
CA LEU A 274 -10.23 -16.71 -2.14
C LEU A 274 -10.83 -18.07 -2.53
N LEU A 275 -11.88 -18.51 -1.86
CA LEU A 275 -12.55 -19.77 -2.15
C LEU A 275 -13.16 -19.81 -3.57
N SER A 276 -13.68 -18.68 -4.06
CA SER A 276 -14.18 -18.58 -5.42
C SER A 276 -13.07 -18.80 -6.45
N VAL A 277 -11.87 -18.24 -6.21
CA VAL A 277 -10.69 -18.48 -7.06
C VAL A 277 -10.28 -19.96 -7.01
N LEU A 278 -10.23 -20.56 -5.82
CA LEU A 278 -9.84 -21.97 -5.69
C LEU A 278 -10.85 -22.92 -6.34
N ARG A 279 -12.15 -22.67 -6.18
CA ARG A 279 -13.23 -23.48 -6.79
C ARG A 279 -13.27 -23.37 -8.31
N SER A 280 -12.82 -22.26 -8.88
CA SER A 280 -12.77 -22.11 -10.34
C SER A 280 -11.68 -22.98 -11.00
N GLY A 281 -10.85 -23.66 -10.22
CA GLY A 281 -9.70 -24.41 -10.75
C GLY A 281 -8.56 -23.51 -11.26
N TYR A 282 -8.51 -22.26 -10.77
CA TYR A 282 -7.49 -21.29 -11.16
C TYR A 282 -6.08 -21.86 -11.00
N LYS A 283 -5.26 -21.68 -12.02
CA LYS A 283 -3.83 -21.99 -12.01
C LYS A 283 -3.02 -20.69 -12.04
N PRO A 284 -1.85 -20.64 -11.37
CA PRO A 284 -1.01 -19.45 -11.40
C PRO A 284 -0.71 -19.03 -12.85
N ALA A 285 -1.15 -17.85 -13.23
CA ALA A 285 -1.05 -17.35 -14.60
C ALA A 285 -0.44 -15.94 -14.69
N GLY A 286 0.26 -15.52 -13.64
CA GLY A 286 0.93 -14.23 -13.53
C GLY A 286 0.13 -13.20 -12.74
N ILE A 287 0.82 -12.14 -12.34
CA ILE A 287 0.28 -11.08 -11.49
C ILE A 287 -0.94 -10.40 -12.11
N GLY A 288 -1.99 -10.18 -11.30
CA GLY A 288 -3.23 -9.53 -11.72
C GLY A 288 -4.21 -10.45 -12.49
N THR A 289 -3.87 -11.72 -12.71
CA THR A 289 -4.71 -12.62 -13.53
C THR A 289 -5.85 -13.26 -12.76
N SER A 290 -5.78 -13.35 -11.43
CA SER A 290 -6.89 -13.85 -10.59
C SER A 290 -8.15 -12.99 -10.71
N TYR A 291 -7.99 -11.70 -11.00
CA TYR A 291 -9.11 -10.78 -11.24
C TYR A 291 -10.02 -11.25 -12.38
N ASN A 292 -9.48 -11.87 -13.43
CA ASN A 292 -10.28 -12.34 -14.58
C ASN A 292 -11.27 -13.45 -14.20
N VAL A 293 -11.03 -14.14 -13.09
CA VAL A 293 -11.84 -15.27 -12.65
C VAL A 293 -12.99 -14.83 -11.77
N VAL A 294 -12.70 -13.91 -10.83
CA VAL A 294 -13.70 -13.51 -9.81
C VAL A 294 -14.19 -12.08 -9.98
N HIS A 295 -13.63 -11.32 -10.92
CA HIS A 295 -13.91 -9.89 -11.16
C HIS A 295 -13.81 -9.02 -9.90
N ARG A 296 -13.01 -9.45 -8.94
CA ARG A 296 -12.72 -8.79 -7.67
C ARG A 296 -11.25 -8.95 -7.33
N ILE A 297 -10.71 -7.98 -6.61
CA ILE A 297 -9.36 -8.06 -6.07
C ILE A 297 -9.40 -8.96 -4.83
N ILE A 298 -8.46 -9.88 -4.72
CA ILE A 298 -8.23 -10.62 -3.49
C ILE A 298 -7.50 -9.64 -2.57
N GLU A 299 -8.20 -9.06 -1.61
CA GLU A 299 -7.63 -8.06 -0.68
C GLU A 299 -6.71 -8.72 0.37
N MET A 300 -5.91 -9.68 -0.04
CA MET A 300 -4.90 -10.41 0.74
C MET A 300 -3.63 -10.50 -0.10
N ASP A 301 -2.86 -9.41 -0.12
CA ASP A 301 -1.79 -9.18 -1.10
C ASP A 301 -0.77 -10.33 -1.21
N LEU A 302 -0.25 -10.84 -0.09
CA LEU A 302 0.73 -11.92 -0.13
C LEU A 302 0.12 -13.25 -0.59
N ILE A 303 -1.13 -13.54 -0.22
CA ILE A 303 -1.85 -14.73 -0.72
C ILE A 303 -2.12 -14.58 -2.20
N GLN A 304 -2.53 -13.38 -2.65
CA GLN A 304 -2.70 -13.10 -4.06
C GLN A 304 -1.41 -13.31 -4.84
N PHE A 305 -0.28 -12.76 -4.36
CA PHE A 305 1.04 -12.99 -4.94
C PHE A 305 1.38 -14.46 -5.04
N TYR A 306 1.15 -15.22 -3.98
CA TYR A 306 1.37 -16.67 -3.96
C TYR A 306 0.52 -17.39 -5.01
N LEU A 307 -0.77 -17.08 -5.11
CA LEU A 307 -1.68 -17.70 -6.05
C LEU A 307 -1.32 -17.37 -7.51
N GLU A 308 -0.93 -16.13 -7.78
CA GLU A 308 -0.68 -15.63 -9.13
C GLU A 308 0.72 -15.93 -9.65
N THR A 309 1.74 -15.93 -8.77
CA THR A 309 3.15 -16.06 -9.16
C THR A 309 3.88 -17.22 -8.51
N THR A 310 3.17 -18.08 -7.79
CA THR A 310 3.69 -19.20 -7.00
C THR A 310 4.54 -18.77 -5.79
N ILE A 311 5.10 -19.75 -5.07
CA ILE A 311 6.03 -19.50 -3.95
C ILE A 311 7.26 -18.69 -4.38
N ILE A 312 7.70 -18.83 -5.62
CA ILE A 312 8.90 -18.17 -6.12
C ILE A 312 8.68 -16.65 -6.17
N GLY A 313 7.56 -16.20 -6.75
CA GLY A 313 7.22 -14.78 -6.78
C GLY A 313 7.01 -14.20 -5.40
N LEU A 314 6.33 -14.94 -4.50
CA LEU A 314 6.15 -14.53 -3.10
C LEU A 314 7.49 -14.32 -2.39
N ILE A 315 8.42 -15.27 -2.51
CA ILE A 315 9.75 -15.15 -1.90
C ILE A 315 10.48 -13.92 -2.45
N ILE A 316 10.52 -13.74 -3.78
CA ILE A 316 11.21 -12.62 -4.42
C ILE A 316 10.69 -11.28 -3.88
N ILE A 317 9.36 -11.09 -3.83
CA ILE A 317 8.79 -9.81 -3.41
C ILE A 317 9.04 -9.54 -1.92
N VAL A 318 8.78 -10.51 -1.06
CA VAL A 318 8.95 -10.37 0.38
C VAL A 318 10.41 -10.06 0.73
N PHE A 319 11.35 -10.83 0.16
CA PHE A 319 12.77 -10.60 0.41
C PHE A 319 13.24 -9.25 -0.14
N ALA A 320 12.82 -8.85 -1.34
CA ALA A 320 13.21 -7.57 -1.92
C ALA A 320 12.80 -6.38 -1.04
N TYR A 321 11.56 -6.39 -0.55
CA TYR A 321 11.05 -5.30 0.28
C TYR A 321 11.68 -5.30 1.68
N ILE A 322 11.72 -6.44 2.36
CA ILE A 322 12.27 -6.52 3.73
C ILE A 322 13.77 -6.21 3.74
N PHE A 323 14.55 -6.71 2.77
CA PHE A 323 15.97 -6.36 2.65
C PHE A 323 16.23 -4.91 2.24
N SER A 324 15.21 -4.21 1.73
CA SER A 324 15.28 -2.78 1.46
C SER A 324 14.88 -1.93 2.66
N ALA A 325 14.26 -2.52 3.68
CA ALA A 325 13.98 -1.88 4.96
C ALA A 325 15.29 -1.75 5.77
N GLY A 326 15.93 -0.60 5.70
CA GLY A 326 17.24 -0.38 6.31
C GLY A 326 17.23 -0.25 7.83
N ASN A 327 16.08 0.05 8.46
CA ASN A 327 15.93 0.28 9.90
C ASN A 327 14.61 -0.29 10.46
N VAL A 328 14.48 -0.26 11.79
CA VAL A 328 13.32 -0.77 12.52
C VAL A 328 12.02 -0.08 12.07
N LEU A 329 12.05 1.24 11.86
CA LEU A 329 10.86 1.99 11.43
C LEU A 329 10.32 1.48 10.09
N TYR A 330 11.18 1.29 9.09
CA TYR A 330 10.74 0.78 7.78
C TYR A 330 10.24 -0.66 7.84
N ALA A 331 10.84 -1.50 8.69
CA ALA A 331 10.35 -2.84 8.92
C ALA A 331 8.97 -2.84 9.58
N LEU A 332 8.73 -1.95 10.55
CA LEU A 332 7.41 -1.77 11.18
C LEU A 332 6.37 -1.28 10.17
N ILE A 333 6.71 -0.29 9.33
CA ILE A 333 5.82 0.20 8.28
C ILE A 333 5.47 -0.93 7.30
N PHE A 334 6.46 -1.72 6.87
CA PHE A 334 6.21 -2.86 5.99
C PHE A 334 5.25 -3.88 6.64
N MET A 335 5.48 -4.23 7.91
CA MET A 335 4.58 -5.13 8.64
C MET A 335 3.16 -4.57 8.76
N ALA A 336 3.01 -3.25 8.93
CA ALA A 336 1.70 -2.61 8.96
C ALA A 336 0.94 -2.78 7.66
N PHE A 337 1.61 -2.57 6.53
CA PHE A 337 0.99 -2.80 5.23
C PHE A 337 0.55 -4.25 5.04
N GLN A 338 1.34 -5.21 5.51
CA GLN A 338 0.94 -6.61 5.50
C GLN A 338 -0.31 -6.87 6.34
N MET A 339 -0.41 -6.24 7.52
CA MET A 339 -1.59 -6.36 8.38
C MET A 339 -2.83 -5.65 7.82
N LEU A 340 -2.65 -4.59 7.02
CA LEU A 340 -3.77 -3.91 6.35
C LEU A 340 -4.33 -4.72 5.18
N SER A 341 -3.50 -5.53 4.55
CA SER A 341 -3.83 -6.36 3.40
C SER A 341 -4.20 -7.80 3.76
N CYS A 342 -4.17 -8.14 5.04
CA CYS A 342 -4.75 -9.37 5.59
C CYS A 342 -6.15 -9.10 6.11
#